data_a00dbac6453e12eb645b92c0c428bad2
#
_entry.id   a00dbac6453e12eb645b92c0c428bad2
#
_cell.length_a   1.000
_cell.length_b   1.000
_cell.length_c   1.000
_cell.angle_alpha   90.00
_cell.angle_beta   90.00
_cell.angle_gamma   90.00
#
_symmetry.space_group_name_H-M   'P 1'
#
loop_
_entity.id
_entity.type
_entity.pdbx_description
1 polymer ?
#
loop_
_entity_poly.entity_id
_entity_poly.type
_entity_poly.pdbx_seq_one_letter_code
_entity_poly.pdbx_strand_id
1 'polypeptide(L)'
;MLTVSGLVKSYGRRRVVDGVDFHVERGEIVGLLGPNGAGKTTTFRMTCGMVEPDAGRVLLGGQEVTSWPMYRRAREGGMGYLAQESSVFRKLSVQNNLLGVMELLGIGRKERRRRCDELLEQFGITKLRKSKAMSLSGGERRRLEIARCLVSEPDIILLDEPFTGIDPVTIDSIQEIIRGLRV
;
A
#
# COMPACT_ATOMS: atom_id res chain seq x y z
N MET A 1 0.51 -3.17 -14.27
CA MET A 1 -0.89 -3.32 -14.71
C MET A 1 -1.61 -4.33 -13.82
N LEU A 2 -2.75 -3.96 -13.28
CA LEU A 2 -3.63 -4.83 -12.48
C LEU A 2 -4.93 -5.03 -13.24
N THR A 3 -5.41 -6.26 -13.32
CA THR A 3 -6.73 -6.57 -13.87
C THR A 3 -7.50 -7.41 -12.86
N VAL A 4 -8.71 -6.98 -12.57
CA VAL A 4 -9.66 -7.66 -11.70
C VAL A 4 -10.91 -7.96 -12.52
N SER A 5 -11.35 -9.20 -12.54
CA SER A 5 -12.48 -9.64 -13.36
C SER A 5 -13.44 -10.50 -12.57
N GLY A 6 -14.71 -10.07 -12.52
CA GLY A 6 -15.83 -10.83 -11.98
C GLY A 6 -15.68 -11.20 -10.50
N LEU A 7 -15.05 -10.37 -9.66
CA LEU A 7 -14.87 -10.71 -8.25
C LEU A 7 -16.19 -10.82 -7.52
N VAL A 8 -16.39 -11.96 -6.84
CA VAL A 8 -17.55 -12.23 -6.00
C VAL A 8 -17.09 -12.62 -4.60
N LYS A 9 -17.80 -12.14 -3.58
CA LYS A 9 -17.62 -12.55 -2.19
C LYS A 9 -18.91 -12.54 -1.42
N SER A 10 -19.18 -13.65 -0.74
CA SER A 10 -20.31 -13.80 0.18
C SER A 10 -19.83 -14.15 1.59
N TYR A 11 -20.51 -13.63 2.59
CA TYR A 11 -20.35 -14.02 3.98
C TYR A 11 -21.67 -14.59 4.49
N GLY A 12 -21.71 -15.89 4.69
CA GLY A 12 -22.95 -16.62 4.94
C GLY A 12 -23.93 -16.45 3.77
N ARG A 13 -25.13 -15.91 4.05
CA ARG A 13 -26.16 -15.68 3.01
C ARG A 13 -26.06 -14.30 2.33
N ARG A 14 -25.14 -13.42 2.78
CA ARG A 14 -25.01 -12.06 2.27
C ARG A 14 -23.91 -12.00 1.23
N ARG A 15 -24.25 -11.70 -0.02
CA ARG A 15 -23.30 -11.33 -1.05
C ARG A 15 -22.86 -9.88 -0.83
N VAL A 16 -21.58 -9.68 -0.60
CA VAL A 16 -20.97 -8.37 -0.28
C VAL A 16 -20.30 -7.75 -1.48
N VAL A 17 -19.74 -8.59 -2.36
CA VAL A 17 -19.19 -8.20 -3.66
C VAL A 17 -19.82 -9.06 -4.72
N ASP A 18 -20.30 -8.46 -5.81
CA ASP A 18 -21.07 -9.15 -6.85
C ASP A 18 -20.60 -8.76 -8.24
N GLY A 19 -19.63 -9.52 -8.76
CA GLY A 19 -19.14 -9.39 -10.13
C GLY A 19 -18.40 -8.08 -10.40
N VAL A 20 -17.47 -7.67 -9.51
CA VAL A 20 -16.72 -6.43 -9.68
C VAL A 20 -15.57 -6.61 -10.67
N ASP A 21 -15.52 -5.71 -11.65
CA ASP A 21 -14.48 -5.60 -12.67
C ASP A 21 -13.80 -4.24 -12.61
N PHE A 22 -12.48 -4.19 -12.70
CA PHE A 22 -11.70 -2.98 -12.91
C PHE A 22 -10.28 -3.31 -13.37
N HIS A 23 -9.60 -2.33 -13.93
CA HIS A 23 -8.19 -2.42 -14.31
C HIS A 23 -7.46 -1.15 -13.91
N VAL A 24 -6.14 -1.26 -13.77
CA VAL A 24 -5.22 -0.15 -13.52
C VAL A 24 -4.04 -0.30 -14.45
N GLU A 25 -3.83 0.68 -15.30
CA GLU A 25 -2.69 0.73 -16.21
C GLU A 25 -1.45 1.35 -15.54
N ARG A 26 -0.31 1.26 -16.20
CA ARG A 26 0.91 1.89 -15.71
C ARG A 26 0.77 3.42 -15.72
N GLY A 27 1.19 4.06 -14.63
CA GLY A 27 1.06 5.52 -14.47
C GLY A 27 -0.37 6.01 -14.19
N GLU A 28 -1.33 5.11 -14.02
CA GLU A 28 -2.73 5.44 -13.72
C GLU A 28 -3.00 5.46 -12.21
N ILE A 29 -3.91 6.33 -11.78
CA ILE A 29 -4.49 6.32 -10.43
C ILE A 29 -5.98 6.06 -10.57
N VAL A 30 -6.45 4.95 -10.01
CA VAL A 30 -7.87 4.56 -10.01
C VAL A 30 -8.44 4.65 -8.60
N GLY A 31 -9.58 5.32 -8.44
CA GLY A 31 -10.31 5.43 -7.20
C GLY A 31 -11.50 4.47 -7.13
N LEU A 32 -11.52 3.62 -6.11
CA LEU A 32 -12.68 2.76 -5.80
C LEU A 32 -13.65 3.52 -4.88
N LEU A 33 -14.72 4.03 -5.43
CA LEU A 33 -15.70 4.86 -4.74
C LEU A 33 -17.01 4.11 -4.47
N GLY A 34 -17.74 4.53 -3.45
CA GLY A 34 -19.05 3.96 -3.12
C GLY A 34 -19.45 4.23 -1.66
N PRO A 35 -20.71 4.04 -1.29
CA PRO A 35 -21.20 4.23 0.08
C PRO A 35 -20.61 3.22 1.07
N ASN A 36 -20.79 3.47 2.36
CA ASN A 36 -20.40 2.51 3.39
C ASN A 36 -21.17 1.20 3.22
N GLY A 37 -20.46 0.07 3.33
CA GLY A 37 -21.05 -1.26 3.11
C GLY A 37 -21.15 -1.70 1.65
N ALA A 38 -20.70 -0.91 0.66
CA ALA A 38 -20.69 -1.27 -0.76
C ALA A 38 -19.66 -2.33 -1.16
N GLY A 39 -18.94 -2.92 -0.21
CA GLY A 39 -17.94 -3.97 -0.50
C GLY A 39 -16.54 -3.45 -0.88
N LYS A 40 -16.28 -2.15 -0.83
CA LYS A 40 -14.97 -1.56 -1.19
C LYS A 40 -13.80 -2.25 -0.49
N THR A 41 -13.82 -2.29 0.84
CA THR A 41 -12.76 -2.91 1.66
C THR A 41 -12.62 -4.41 1.35
N THR A 42 -13.74 -5.10 1.10
CA THR A 42 -13.71 -6.53 0.72
C THR A 42 -13.07 -6.72 -0.65
N THR A 43 -13.44 -5.92 -1.63
CA THR A 43 -12.82 -5.91 -2.97
C THR A 43 -11.32 -5.63 -2.87
N PHE A 44 -10.93 -4.64 -2.08
CA PHE A 44 -9.54 -4.31 -1.80
C PHE A 44 -8.78 -5.50 -1.19
N ARG A 45 -9.34 -6.13 -0.16
CA ARG A 45 -8.74 -7.29 0.51
C ARG A 45 -8.63 -8.52 -0.39
N MET A 46 -9.58 -8.73 -1.30
CA MET A 46 -9.46 -9.77 -2.33
C MET A 46 -8.36 -9.44 -3.34
N THR A 47 -8.28 -8.18 -3.78
CA THR A 47 -7.25 -7.72 -4.72
C THR A 47 -5.85 -7.84 -4.14
N CYS A 48 -5.65 -7.61 -2.83
CA CYS A 48 -4.34 -7.76 -2.20
C CYS A 48 -4.04 -9.18 -1.68
N GLY A 49 -4.99 -10.12 -1.75
CA GLY A 49 -4.78 -11.51 -1.32
C GLY A 49 -4.91 -11.74 0.19
N MET A 50 -5.61 -10.85 0.90
CA MET A 50 -5.99 -11.03 2.30
C MET A 50 -7.26 -11.86 2.46
N VAL A 51 -8.14 -11.84 1.45
CA VAL A 51 -9.39 -12.58 1.39
C VAL A 51 -9.44 -13.29 0.05
N GLU A 52 -9.74 -14.57 0.06
CA GLU A 52 -9.96 -15.35 -1.16
C GLU A 52 -11.35 -15.05 -1.72
N PRO A 53 -11.46 -14.70 -3.02
CA PRO A 53 -12.76 -14.53 -3.66
C PRO A 53 -13.48 -15.86 -3.84
N ASP A 54 -14.81 -15.84 -3.84
CA ASP A 54 -15.64 -17.02 -4.14
C ASP A 54 -15.71 -17.28 -5.65
N ALA A 55 -15.53 -16.23 -6.46
CA ALA A 55 -15.41 -16.29 -7.92
C ALA A 55 -14.66 -15.06 -8.45
N GLY A 56 -14.25 -15.12 -9.71
CA GLY A 56 -13.51 -14.07 -10.39
C GLY A 56 -11.99 -14.27 -10.32
N ARG A 57 -11.24 -13.33 -10.91
CA ARG A 57 -9.78 -13.43 -11.05
C ARG A 57 -9.09 -12.12 -10.79
N VAL A 58 -7.84 -12.22 -10.31
CA VAL A 58 -6.90 -11.09 -10.13
C VAL A 58 -5.63 -11.41 -10.91
N LEU A 59 -5.22 -10.50 -11.80
CA LEU A 59 -3.98 -10.59 -12.56
C LEU A 59 -3.07 -9.41 -12.22
N LEU A 60 -1.79 -9.69 -11.98
CA LEU A 60 -0.72 -8.70 -11.82
C LEU A 60 0.30 -8.91 -12.95
N GLY A 61 0.57 -7.86 -13.75
CA GLY A 61 1.49 -7.97 -14.87
C GLY A 61 1.12 -9.05 -15.90
N GLY A 62 -0.18 -9.41 -16.00
CA GLY A 62 -0.67 -10.50 -16.85
C GLY A 62 -0.62 -11.89 -16.20
N GLN A 63 0.02 -12.04 -15.03
CA GLN A 63 0.05 -13.28 -14.28
C GLN A 63 -1.16 -13.41 -13.36
N GLU A 64 -1.85 -14.55 -13.39
CA GLU A 64 -2.94 -14.81 -12.46
C GLU A 64 -2.40 -15.07 -11.04
N VAL A 65 -2.89 -14.26 -10.09
CA VAL A 65 -2.46 -14.28 -8.70
C VAL A 65 -3.63 -14.51 -7.73
N THR A 66 -4.78 -14.93 -8.23
CA THR A 66 -6.04 -15.07 -7.46
C THR A 66 -5.85 -15.89 -6.19
N SER A 67 -5.17 -17.02 -6.25
CA SER A 67 -4.88 -17.90 -5.11
C SER A 67 -3.62 -17.51 -4.32
N TRP A 68 -2.88 -16.47 -4.75
CA TRP A 68 -1.68 -16.08 -4.04
C TRP A 68 -2.02 -15.31 -2.77
N PRO A 69 -1.43 -15.66 -1.62
CA PRO A 69 -1.53 -14.86 -0.41
C PRO A 69 -0.81 -13.52 -0.59
N MET A 70 -1.19 -12.55 0.21
CA MET A 70 -0.69 -11.16 0.13
C MET A 70 0.84 -11.07 0.08
N TYR A 71 1.56 -11.82 0.92
CA TYR A 71 3.03 -11.77 0.96
C TYR A 71 3.67 -12.18 -0.35
N ARG A 72 3.05 -13.12 -1.08
CA ARG A 72 3.53 -13.58 -2.38
C ARG A 72 3.23 -12.54 -3.47
N ARG A 73 2.04 -11.93 -3.46
CA ARG A 73 1.71 -10.81 -4.36
C ARG A 73 2.66 -9.64 -4.17
N ALA A 74 3.06 -9.35 -2.91
CA ALA A 74 4.01 -8.29 -2.62
C ALA A 74 5.44 -8.64 -3.10
N ARG A 75 5.90 -9.87 -2.88
CA ARG A 75 7.28 -10.27 -3.14
C ARG A 75 7.55 -10.63 -4.60
N GLU A 76 6.62 -11.34 -5.23
CA GLU A 76 6.76 -11.87 -6.59
C GLU A 76 5.89 -11.13 -7.60
N GLY A 77 4.79 -10.52 -7.16
CA GLY A 77 3.84 -9.80 -8.00
C GLY A 77 4.05 -8.28 -8.04
N GLY A 78 5.06 -7.76 -7.37
CA GLY A 78 5.38 -6.32 -7.37
C GLY A 78 4.28 -5.43 -6.77
N MET A 79 3.50 -5.93 -5.80
CA MET A 79 2.39 -5.19 -5.20
C MET A 79 2.77 -4.58 -3.85
N GLY A 80 2.63 -3.26 -3.71
CA GLY A 80 2.67 -2.56 -2.43
C GLY A 80 1.27 -2.41 -1.83
N TYR A 81 1.16 -2.46 -0.51
CA TYR A 81 -0.09 -2.25 0.21
C TYR A 81 0.08 -1.31 1.38
N LEU A 82 -0.70 -0.24 1.40
CA LEU A 82 -0.79 0.71 2.50
C LEU A 82 -2.12 0.48 3.23
N ALA A 83 -2.04 -0.09 4.43
CA ALA A 83 -3.22 -0.38 5.25
C ALA A 83 -3.88 0.90 5.79
N GLN A 84 -5.18 0.80 6.11
CA GLN A 84 -5.92 1.83 6.82
C GLN A 84 -5.34 2.07 8.21
N GLU A 85 -5.04 0.98 8.93
CA GLU A 85 -4.40 1.05 10.25
C GLU A 85 -2.89 1.25 10.13
N SER A 86 -2.33 1.99 11.11
CA SER A 86 -0.89 2.28 11.14
C SER A 86 -0.05 1.02 11.30
N SER A 87 0.87 0.80 10.36
CA SER A 87 1.75 -0.38 10.31
C SER A 87 3.18 -0.10 10.79
N VAL A 88 3.50 1.12 11.27
CA VAL A 88 4.86 1.47 11.68
C VAL A 88 5.31 0.74 12.95
N PHE A 89 6.58 0.42 13.03
CA PHE A 89 7.21 -0.07 14.25
C PHE A 89 7.40 1.10 15.23
N ARG A 90 6.42 1.31 16.11
CA ARG A 90 6.28 2.50 16.95
C ARG A 90 7.51 2.81 17.82
N LYS A 91 8.21 1.77 18.32
CA LYS A 91 9.40 1.90 19.18
C LYS A 91 10.70 2.15 18.40
N LEU A 92 10.70 1.92 17.09
CA LEU A 92 11.85 2.17 16.22
C LEU A 92 11.88 3.62 15.77
N SER A 93 13.09 4.11 15.41
CA SER A 93 13.23 5.40 14.75
C SER A 93 12.66 5.36 13.34
N VAL A 94 12.38 6.54 12.74
CA VAL A 94 11.97 6.69 11.36
C VAL A 94 12.92 5.94 10.42
N GLN A 95 14.23 6.20 10.56
CA GLN A 95 15.25 5.50 9.77
C GLN A 95 15.20 3.97 9.97
N ASN A 96 15.07 3.49 11.22
CA ASN A 96 15.06 2.06 11.48
C ASN A 96 13.78 1.36 11.00
N ASN A 97 12.69 2.10 10.85
CA ASN A 97 11.48 1.59 10.19
C ASN A 97 11.73 1.26 8.71
N LEU A 98 12.54 2.05 8.01
CA LEU A 98 12.92 1.80 6.61
C LEU A 98 14.00 0.73 6.51
N LEU A 99 15.10 0.89 7.26
CA LEU A 99 16.24 -0.03 7.23
C LEU A 99 15.85 -1.46 7.60
N GLY A 100 14.96 -1.63 8.60
CA GLY A 100 14.50 -2.96 9.03
C GLY A 100 13.72 -3.70 7.94
N VAL A 101 12.86 -3.00 7.19
CA VAL A 101 12.14 -3.61 6.05
C VAL A 101 13.12 -3.97 4.93
N MET A 102 14.06 -3.08 4.61
CA MET A 102 15.10 -3.36 3.60
C MET A 102 15.98 -4.55 3.97
N GLU A 103 16.24 -4.74 5.28
CA GLU A 103 17.01 -5.89 5.78
C GLU A 103 16.26 -7.20 5.59
N LEU A 104 14.96 -7.22 5.89
CA LEU A 104 14.09 -8.38 5.68
C LEU A 104 13.98 -8.74 4.19
N LEU A 105 14.13 -7.76 3.29
CA LEU A 105 14.16 -7.98 1.84
C LEU A 105 15.56 -8.40 1.33
N GLY A 106 16.56 -8.53 2.21
CA GLY A 106 17.91 -8.96 1.83
C GLY A 106 18.74 -7.90 1.11
N ILE A 107 18.33 -6.62 1.15
CA ILE A 107 19.06 -5.53 0.51
C ILE A 107 20.40 -5.31 1.24
N GLY A 108 21.49 -5.19 0.50
CA GLY A 108 22.84 -5.01 1.04
C GLY A 108 23.02 -3.70 1.83
N ARG A 109 23.90 -3.70 2.85
CA ARG A 109 24.06 -2.57 3.81
C ARG A 109 24.32 -1.20 3.17
N LYS A 110 25.14 -1.15 2.11
CA LYS A 110 25.47 0.11 1.40
C LYS A 110 24.23 0.65 0.69
N GLU A 111 23.51 -0.23 0.00
CA GLU A 111 22.31 0.12 -0.75
C GLU A 111 21.16 0.51 0.19
N ARG A 112 20.96 -0.19 1.32
CA ARG A 112 19.98 0.19 2.34
C ARG A 112 20.17 1.63 2.81
N ARG A 113 21.43 2.05 3.06
CA ARG A 113 21.72 3.42 3.51
C ARG A 113 21.35 4.43 2.43
N ARG A 114 21.79 4.20 1.19
CA ARG A 114 21.52 5.08 0.06
C ARG A 114 20.00 5.26 -0.12
N ARG A 115 19.26 4.16 -0.26
CA ARG A 115 17.81 4.20 -0.46
C ARG A 115 17.05 4.78 0.74
N CYS A 116 17.53 4.53 1.95
CA CYS A 116 16.94 5.14 3.14
C CYS A 116 17.08 6.67 3.09
N ASP A 117 18.25 7.20 2.70
CA ASP A 117 18.49 8.64 2.58
C ASP A 117 17.58 9.25 1.51
N GLU A 118 17.47 8.61 0.34
CA GLU A 118 16.60 9.02 -0.75
C GLU A 118 15.12 9.06 -0.35
N LEU A 119 14.62 8.01 0.30
CA LEU A 119 13.23 7.97 0.77
C LEU A 119 12.96 9.04 1.85
N LEU A 120 13.88 9.25 2.79
CA LEU A 120 13.72 10.29 3.81
C LEU A 120 13.64 11.69 3.19
N GLU A 121 14.43 11.96 2.16
CA GLU A 121 14.41 13.22 1.42
C GLU A 121 13.14 13.36 0.59
N GLN A 122 12.81 12.36 -0.22
CA GLN A 122 11.60 12.33 -1.07
C GLN A 122 10.32 12.61 -0.29
N PHE A 123 10.23 12.06 0.93
CA PHE A 123 9.05 12.22 1.79
C PHE A 123 9.16 13.40 2.78
N GLY A 124 10.23 14.19 2.74
CA GLY A 124 10.42 15.36 3.58
C GLY A 124 10.50 15.05 5.08
N ILE A 125 10.98 13.86 5.45
CA ILE A 125 11.09 13.39 6.85
C ILE A 125 12.53 13.20 7.30
N THR A 126 13.51 13.77 6.59
CA THR A 126 14.94 13.67 6.90
C THR A 126 15.26 14.21 8.30
N LYS A 127 14.62 15.33 8.71
CA LYS A 127 14.82 15.93 10.04
C LYS A 127 14.34 15.02 11.18
N LEU A 128 13.41 14.11 10.89
CA LEU A 128 12.81 13.17 11.83
C LEU A 128 13.55 11.83 11.89
N ARG A 129 14.64 11.68 11.15
CA ARG A 129 15.40 10.42 10.99
C ARG A 129 15.60 9.64 12.29
N LYS A 130 15.98 10.32 13.37
CA LYS A 130 16.26 9.73 14.69
C LYS A 130 15.05 9.70 15.63
N SER A 131 13.96 10.37 15.28
CA SER A 131 12.73 10.39 16.07
C SER A 131 12.08 9.03 16.10
N LYS A 132 11.53 8.63 17.24
CA LYS A 132 10.74 7.38 17.34
C LYS A 132 9.41 7.55 16.58
N ALA A 133 8.97 6.52 15.86
CA ALA A 133 7.74 6.58 15.10
C ALA A 133 6.49 6.85 15.96
N MET A 134 6.53 6.51 17.25
CA MET A 134 5.45 6.81 18.20
C MET A 134 5.28 8.31 18.48
N SER A 135 6.30 9.15 18.26
CA SER A 135 6.25 10.61 18.50
C SER A 135 5.86 11.41 17.26
N LEU A 136 5.62 10.76 16.12
CA LEU A 136 5.25 11.42 14.88
C LEU A 136 3.79 11.91 14.92
N SER A 137 3.54 13.07 14.33
CA SER A 137 2.19 13.52 13.97
C SER A 137 1.51 12.55 13.00
N GLY A 138 0.20 12.67 12.80
CA GLY A 138 -0.55 11.82 11.86
C GLY A 138 0.04 11.88 10.44
N GLY A 139 0.29 13.08 9.93
CA GLY A 139 0.84 13.30 8.59
C GLY A 139 2.28 12.80 8.43
N GLU A 140 3.14 13.05 9.41
CA GLU A 140 4.52 12.54 9.39
C GLU A 140 4.56 11.00 9.42
N ARG A 141 3.67 10.41 10.21
CA ARG A 141 3.52 8.95 10.27
C ARG A 141 3.04 8.40 8.93
N ARG A 142 2.06 9.03 8.29
CA ARG A 142 1.56 8.60 6.98
C ARG A 142 2.63 8.68 5.90
N ARG A 143 3.46 9.73 5.90
CA ARG A 143 4.62 9.84 5.00
C ARG A 143 5.60 8.69 5.21
N LEU A 144 5.89 8.33 6.47
CA LEU A 144 6.75 7.18 6.78
C LEU A 144 6.12 5.85 6.32
N GLU A 145 4.82 5.66 6.45
CA GLU A 145 4.11 4.46 6.00
C GLU A 145 4.18 4.30 4.48
N ILE A 146 3.97 5.39 3.75
CA ILE A 146 4.09 5.38 2.28
C ILE A 146 5.55 5.10 1.88
N ALA A 147 6.52 5.77 2.50
CA ALA A 147 7.93 5.51 2.25
C ALA A 147 8.31 4.03 2.49
N ARG A 148 7.76 3.41 3.55
CA ARG A 148 7.95 1.97 3.82
C ARG A 148 7.33 1.08 2.75
N CYS A 149 6.16 1.45 2.23
CA CYS A 149 5.52 0.71 1.14
C CYS A 149 6.38 0.72 -0.12
N LEU A 150 7.12 1.81 -0.38
CA LEU A 150 8.00 1.95 -1.53
C LEU A 150 9.37 1.26 -1.37
N VAL A 151 9.71 0.77 -0.18
CA VAL A 151 10.98 0.07 0.06
C VAL A 151 11.18 -1.12 -0.89
N SER A 152 10.10 -1.82 -1.26
CA SER A 152 10.13 -2.97 -2.17
C SER A 152 10.09 -2.59 -3.66
N GLU A 153 10.04 -1.29 -4.00
CA GLU A 153 9.89 -0.80 -5.39
C GLU A 153 8.71 -1.46 -6.12
N PRO A 154 7.50 -1.34 -5.58
CA PRO A 154 6.36 -2.03 -6.16
C PRO A 154 5.95 -1.43 -7.51
N ASP A 155 5.50 -2.28 -8.44
CA ASP A 155 4.93 -1.88 -9.73
C ASP A 155 3.52 -1.27 -9.58
N ILE A 156 2.80 -1.65 -8.53
CA ILE A 156 1.48 -1.14 -8.18
C ILE A 156 1.34 -0.97 -6.68
N ILE A 157 0.65 0.09 -6.24
CA ILE A 157 0.37 0.36 -4.84
C ILE A 157 -1.12 0.41 -4.61
N LEU A 158 -1.59 -0.37 -3.65
CA LEU A 158 -2.95 -0.36 -3.16
C LEU A 158 -3.01 0.49 -1.87
N LEU A 159 -3.78 1.58 -1.91
CA LEU A 159 -3.92 2.53 -0.79
C LEU A 159 -5.31 2.38 -0.19
N ASP A 160 -5.41 1.80 1.01
CA ASP A 160 -6.68 1.65 1.73
C ASP A 160 -6.93 2.87 2.62
N GLU A 161 -7.90 3.70 2.26
CA GLU A 161 -8.24 4.95 2.96
C GLU A 161 -7.02 5.81 3.34
N PRO A 162 -6.20 6.25 2.37
CA PRO A 162 -4.89 6.88 2.64
C PRO A 162 -4.97 8.20 3.42
N PHE A 163 -6.15 8.81 3.52
CA PHE A 163 -6.37 10.13 4.13
C PHE A 163 -7.11 10.07 5.46
N THR A 164 -7.52 8.88 5.93
CA THR A 164 -8.26 8.72 7.19
C THR A 164 -7.41 9.16 8.38
N GLY A 165 -7.97 10.03 9.23
CA GLY A 165 -7.32 10.52 10.44
C GLY A 165 -6.19 11.54 10.22
N ILE A 166 -6.12 12.14 9.03
CA ILE A 166 -5.15 13.17 8.67
C ILE A 166 -5.85 14.53 8.62
N ASP A 167 -5.15 15.56 9.07
CA ASP A 167 -5.67 16.93 8.98
C ASP A 167 -5.76 17.42 7.51
N PRO A 168 -6.73 18.29 7.17
CA PRO A 168 -6.97 18.72 5.79
C PRO A 168 -5.76 19.36 5.11
N VAL A 169 -4.94 20.11 5.84
CA VAL A 169 -3.74 20.78 5.27
C VAL A 169 -2.69 19.74 4.85
N THR A 170 -2.57 18.68 5.61
CA THR A 170 -1.62 17.59 5.31
C THR A 170 -2.10 16.70 4.15
N ILE A 171 -3.41 16.59 3.92
CA ILE A 171 -3.98 15.79 2.82
C ILE A 171 -3.41 16.23 1.47
N ASP A 172 -3.37 17.52 1.19
CA ASP A 172 -2.87 18.06 -0.09
C ASP A 172 -1.42 17.61 -0.35
N SER A 173 -0.58 17.70 0.67
CA SER A 173 0.81 17.27 0.55
C SER A 173 0.98 15.76 0.31
N ILE A 174 0.10 14.93 0.89
CA ILE A 174 0.10 13.48 0.66
C ILE A 174 -0.43 13.17 -0.75
N GLN A 175 -1.43 13.90 -1.23
CA GLN A 175 -1.92 13.77 -2.60
C GLN A 175 -0.82 14.10 -3.62
N GLU A 176 -0.03 15.16 -3.39
CA GLU A 176 1.11 15.50 -4.24
C GLU A 176 2.15 14.37 -4.28
N ILE A 177 2.47 13.80 -3.11
CA ILE A 177 3.36 12.64 -3.02
C ILE A 177 2.80 11.49 -3.85
N ILE A 178 1.53 11.12 -3.68
CA ILE A 178 0.89 10.03 -4.43
C ILE A 178 0.89 10.31 -5.93
N ARG A 179 0.60 11.55 -6.36
CA ARG A 179 0.68 11.94 -7.76
C ARG A 179 2.12 11.82 -8.32
N GLY A 180 3.12 12.15 -7.51
CA GLY A 180 4.54 12.04 -7.87
C GLY A 180 5.05 10.59 -7.99
N LEU A 181 4.28 9.59 -7.52
CA LEU A 181 4.61 8.16 -7.68
C LEU A 181 4.23 7.59 -9.06
N ARG A 182 3.58 8.38 -9.90
CA ARG A 182 3.30 7.99 -11.30
C ARG A 182 4.61 7.90 -12.08
N VAL A 183 4.97 6.72 -12.52
CA VAL A 183 6.14 6.47 -13.38
C VAL A 183 5.73 5.69 -14.62
#